data_f74803916120cd9161e574af0f095478
#
_entry.id   f74803916120cd9161e574af0f095478
#
_cell.length_a   1.000
_cell.length_b   1.000
_cell.length_c   1.000
_cell.angle_alpha   90.00
_cell.angle_beta   90.00
_cell.angle_gamma   90.00
#
_symmetry.space_group_name_H-M   'P 1'
#
loop_
_entity.id
_entity.type
_entity.pdbx_description
1 polymer ?
#
loop_
_entity_poly.entity_id
_entity_poly.type
_entity_poly.pdbx_seq_one_letter_code
_entity_poly.pdbx_strand_id
1 'polypeptide(L)'
;ISSMIPLGTQGSAMTIDNAIKIVPELKSAYKTEPDTKRIIDLAKKMEGCVRHISVHAAGVVMAPRPLWEFTPVQYDPKGGHIITQYDMYSIEDAGLPKFDFLGIRNLAILAEAVRLVKKIHKIDIDVDKLPLNDKKTFEMLARGETMGLFQLNGSGMTRYLKELQPSSIHDINAMVALYRPGPMEMIPEYIKRKKNPNLITYIDPRLKDILKMSYGIITYQDDVLFTAIGLAGYSWLEADKLRKAMGKKIPEVMQAEKEKLLAGFIKNGLTEKKANELWSLIEPFAAYGFGKAHAASYGLVAYQTAYLKANYPVEYMTAIMTSESGDIEKVAEIINECQK
;
A
#
# COMPACT_ATOMS: atom_id res chain seq x y z
N ILE A 1 -16.50 -4.77 25.77
CA ILE A 1 -15.33 -5.67 25.61
C ILE A 1 -14.84 -5.63 24.16
N SER A 2 -15.67 -5.96 23.16
CA SER A 2 -15.21 -6.05 21.76
C SER A 2 -14.63 -4.74 21.21
N SER A 3 -15.18 -3.60 21.59
CA SER A 3 -14.67 -2.27 21.22
C SER A 3 -13.31 -1.92 21.83
N MET A 4 -12.90 -2.60 22.89
CA MET A 4 -11.59 -2.43 23.50
C MET A 4 -10.47 -3.20 22.76
N ILE A 5 -10.84 -4.17 21.91
CA ILE A 5 -9.86 -4.95 21.15
C ILE A 5 -9.47 -4.16 19.91
N PRO A 6 -8.19 -3.74 19.77
CA PRO A 6 -7.74 -2.99 18.59
C PRO A 6 -7.90 -3.82 17.33
N LEU A 7 -8.20 -3.16 16.22
CA LEU A 7 -8.10 -3.80 14.91
C LEU A 7 -6.65 -4.20 14.66
N GLY A 8 -6.44 -5.42 14.15
CA GLY A 8 -5.12 -5.85 13.72
C GLY A 8 -4.59 -5.00 12.57
N THR A 9 -3.28 -5.02 12.36
CA THR A 9 -2.66 -4.45 11.17
C THR A 9 -2.86 -5.34 9.96
N GLN A 10 -2.82 -4.78 8.75
CA GLN A 10 -2.96 -5.56 7.51
C GLN A 10 -2.03 -6.78 7.52
N GLY A 11 -2.61 -7.98 7.45
CA GLY A 11 -1.90 -9.27 7.43
C GLY A 11 -1.65 -9.92 8.79
N SER A 12 -2.03 -9.26 9.91
CA SER A 12 -1.95 -9.86 11.26
C SER A 12 -3.17 -9.46 12.07
N ALA A 13 -4.03 -10.43 12.35
CA ALA A 13 -5.16 -10.22 13.24
C ALA A 13 -4.66 -9.99 14.68
N MET A 14 -5.27 -9.06 15.40
CA MET A 14 -5.01 -8.88 16.83
C MET A 14 -5.57 -10.08 17.59
N THR A 15 -4.72 -10.84 18.26
CA THR A 15 -5.19 -11.93 19.14
C THR A 15 -5.70 -11.37 20.47
N ILE A 16 -6.65 -12.08 21.07
CA ILE A 16 -7.23 -11.68 22.36
C ILE A 16 -6.14 -11.59 23.43
N ASP A 17 -5.18 -12.51 23.44
CA ASP A 17 -4.08 -12.50 24.39
C ASP A 17 -3.14 -11.28 24.21
N ASN A 18 -2.89 -10.90 22.97
CA ASN A 18 -2.10 -9.70 22.69
C ASN A 18 -2.88 -8.42 23.06
N ALA A 19 -4.19 -8.37 22.76
CA ALA A 19 -5.02 -7.25 23.17
C ALA A 19 -5.03 -7.05 24.70
N ILE A 20 -5.15 -8.14 25.47
CA ILE A 20 -5.06 -8.08 26.95
C ILE A 20 -3.71 -7.56 27.44
N LYS A 21 -2.61 -7.86 26.71
CA LYS A 21 -1.26 -7.37 27.10
C LYS A 21 -1.10 -5.88 26.88
N ILE A 22 -1.62 -5.35 25.75
CA ILE A 22 -1.36 -3.99 25.29
C ILE A 22 -2.42 -2.97 25.69
N VAL A 23 -3.65 -3.40 26.01
CA VAL A 23 -4.77 -2.52 26.38
C VAL A 23 -5.00 -2.56 27.89
N PRO A 24 -4.63 -1.52 28.66
CA PRO A 24 -4.71 -1.52 30.13
C PRO A 24 -6.13 -1.71 30.65
N GLU A 25 -7.14 -1.08 30.02
CA GLU A 25 -8.54 -1.17 30.37
C GLU A 25 -9.08 -2.62 30.21
N LEU A 26 -8.75 -3.28 29.10
CA LEU A 26 -9.12 -4.66 28.84
C LEU A 26 -8.46 -5.61 29.83
N LYS A 27 -7.18 -5.37 30.15
CA LYS A 27 -6.42 -6.13 31.16
C LYS A 27 -7.01 -5.99 32.54
N SER A 28 -7.43 -4.76 32.91
CA SER A 28 -8.10 -4.50 34.19
C SER A 28 -9.43 -5.21 34.28
N ALA A 29 -10.31 -5.02 33.29
CA ALA A 29 -11.63 -5.66 33.24
C ALA A 29 -11.52 -7.20 33.29
N TYR A 30 -10.58 -7.79 32.53
CA TYR A 30 -10.31 -9.23 32.55
C TYR A 30 -9.92 -9.76 33.94
N LYS A 31 -9.23 -8.95 34.76
CA LYS A 31 -8.79 -9.35 36.12
C LYS A 31 -9.86 -9.14 37.18
N THR A 32 -10.65 -8.08 37.06
CA THR A 32 -11.55 -7.62 38.14
C THR A 32 -13.02 -7.98 37.93
N GLU A 33 -13.43 -8.28 36.70
CA GLU A 33 -14.82 -8.52 36.34
C GLU A 33 -15.03 -10.02 35.98
N PRO A 34 -15.72 -10.81 36.81
CA PRO A 34 -15.92 -12.26 36.54
C PRO A 34 -16.60 -12.57 35.21
N ASP A 35 -17.62 -11.79 34.83
CA ASP A 35 -18.33 -11.95 33.57
C ASP A 35 -17.47 -11.62 32.36
N THR A 36 -16.71 -10.53 32.43
CA THR A 36 -15.74 -10.17 31.39
C THR A 36 -14.69 -11.28 31.21
N LYS A 37 -14.16 -11.80 32.32
CA LYS A 37 -13.22 -12.93 32.29
C LYS A 37 -13.82 -14.14 31.61
N ARG A 38 -15.04 -14.54 32.01
CA ARG A 38 -15.73 -15.68 31.45
C ARG A 38 -15.98 -15.55 29.94
N ILE A 39 -16.42 -14.37 29.49
CA ILE A 39 -16.64 -14.09 28.06
C ILE A 39 -15.32 -14.20 27.28
N ILE A 40 -14.26 -13.59 27.79
CA ILE A 40 -12.94 -13.61 27.13
C ILE A 40 -12.38 -15.04 27.08
N ASP A 41 -12.46 -15.81 28.17
CA ASP A 41 -11.97 -17.19 28.21
C ASP A 41 -12.73 -18.11 27.23
N LEU A 42 -14.04 -17.87 27.03
CA LEU A 42 -14.83 -18.56 26.01
C LEU A 42 -14.43 -18.10 24.59
N ALA A 43 -14.27 -16.80 24.37
CA ALA A 43 -13.86 -16.24 23.09
C ALA A 43 -12.49 -16.77 22.65
N LYS A 44 -11.51 -16.90 23.57
CA LYS A 44 -10.20 -17.50 23.28
C LYS A 44 -10.30 -18.94 22.75
N LYS A 45 -11.28 -19.73 23.23
CA LYS A 45 -11.49 -21.11 22.73
C LYS A 45 -12.02 -21.13 21.29
N MET A 46 -12.64 -20.04 20.84
CA MET A 46 -13.19 -19.89 19.50
C MET A 46 -12.23 -19.13 18.56
N GLU A 47 -11.21 -18.49 19.13
CA GLU A 47 -10.23 -17.73 18.34
C GLU A 47 -9.49 -18.66 17.37
N GLY A 48 -9.39 -18.25 16.08
CA GLY A 48 -8.80 -19.07 15.02
C GLY A 48 -9.74 -20.08 14.36
N CYS A 49 -10.96 -20.27 14.88
CA CYS A 49 -11.95 -21.10 14.19
C CYS A 49 -12.44 -20.44 12.91
N VAL A 50 -12.64 -21.24 11.86
CA VAL A 50 -13.25 -20.78 10.61
C VAL A 50 -14.67 -20.29 10.87
N ARG A 51 -14.97 -19.04 10.53
CA ARG A 51 -16.26 -18.40 10.77
C ARG A 51 -17.24 -18.54 9.61
N HIS A 52 -16.77 -18.35 8.39
CA HIS A 52 -17.58 -18.40 7.18
C HIS A 52 -16.69 -18.60 5.96
N ILE A 53 -17.31 -19.01 4.85
CA ILE A 53 -16.68 -19.07 3.56
C ILE A 53 -16.65 -17.66 2.95
N SER A 54 -15.51 -17.27 2.40
CA SER A 54 -15.39 -16.07 1.56
C SER A 54 -14.70 -16.43 0.25
N VAL A 55 -15.08 -15.72 -0.80
CA VAL A 55 -14.54 -15.94 -2.14
C VAL A 55 -13.53 -14.81 -2.43
N HIS A 56 -12.38 -15.18 -2.98
CA HIS A 56 -11.40 -14.19 -3.44
C HIS A 56 -12.00 -13.35 -4.57
N ALA A 57 -11.91 -12.04 -4.47
CA ALA A 57 -12.60 -11.12 -5.38
C ALA A 57 -12.13 -11.23 -6.84
N ALA A 58 -10.89 -11.68 -7.07
CA ALA A 58 -10.24 -11.67 -8.38
C ALA A 58 -9.49 -12.97 -8.71
N GLY A 59 -9.41 -13.92 -7.76
CA GLY A 59 -8.65 -15.16 -7.94
C GLY A 59 -9.38 -16.15 -8.79
N VAL A 60 -8.71 -16.66 -9.83
CA VAL A 60 -9.20 -17.73 -10.71
C VAL A 60 -8.20 -18.88 -10.66
N VAL A 61 -8.68 -20.06 -10.26
CA VAL A 61 -7.87 -21.29 -10.27
C VAL A 61 -7.93 -21.91 -11.65
N MET A 62 -6.76 -22.24 -12.19
CA MET A 62 -6.65 -22.89 -13.51
C MET A 62 -6.22 -24.35 -13.34
N ALA A 63 -6.90 -25.23 -14.05
CA ALA A 63 -6.59 -26.65 -14.09
C ALA A 63 -6.59 -27.16 -15.55
N PRO A 64 -5.75 -28.17 -15.87
CA PRO A 64 -5.70 -28.74 -17.24
C PRO A 64 -6.91 -29.59 -17.60
N ARG A 65 -7.69 -29.99 -16.59
CA ARG A 65 -8.92 -30.81 -16.71
C ARG A 65 -9.93 -30.30 -15.67
N PRO A 66 -11.17 -30.79 -15.64
CA PRO A 66 -12.18 -30.34 -14.69
C PRO A 66 -11.69 -30.27 -13.25
N LEU A 67 -11.98 -29.19 -12.54
CA LEU A 67 -11.47 -28.90 -11.16
C LEU A 67 -11.75 -30.01 -10.17
N TRP A 68 -12.90 -30.67 -10.27
CA TRP A 68 -13.28 -31.76 -9.36
C TRP A 68 -12.38 -33.00 -9.43
N GLU A 69 -11.51 -33.12 -10.44
CA GLU A 69 -10.50 -34.16 -10.50
C GLU A 69 -9.28 -33.87 -9.61
N PHE A 70 -9.11 -32.62 -9.19
CA PHE A 70 -7.94 -32.14 -8.45
C PHE A 70 -8.26 -31.64 -7.04
N THR A 71 -9.45 -31.09 -6.84
CA THR A 71 -9.85 -30.46 -5.58
C THR A 71 -11.36 -30.60 -5.37
N PRO A 72 -11.84 -30.73 -4.13
CA PRO A 72 -13.27 -30.63 -3.86
C PRO A 72 -13.76 -29.23 -4.22
N VAL A 73 -14.94 -29.18 -4.80
CA VAL A 73 -15.59 -27.95 -5.26
C VAL A 73 -16.96 -27.78 -4.62
N GLN A 74 -17.46 -26.54 -4.61
CA GLN A 74 -18.81 -26.20 -4.14
C GLN A 74 -19.35 -25.00 -4.91
N TYR A 75 -20.61 -24.69 -4.72
CA TYR A 75 -21.18 -23.44 -5.21
C TYR A 75 -20.78 -22.26 -4.31
N ASP A 76 -20.55 -21.09 -4.92
CA ASP A 76 -20.41 -19.84 -4.18
C ASP A 76 -21.71 -19.63 -3.35
N PRO A 77 -21.62 -19.34 -2.03
CA PRO A 77 -22.79 -19.02 -1.22
C PRO A 77 -23.63 -17.86 -1.76
N LYS A 78 -23.04 -16.97 -2.56
CA LYS A 78 -23.74 -15.87 -3.25
C LYS A 78 -24.38 -16.28 -4.58
N GLY A 79 -24.14 -17.51 -5.02
CA GLY A 79 -24.63 -18.04 -6.29
C GLY A 79 -23.76 -17.71 -7.50
N GLY A 80 -24.01 -18.38 -8.62
CA GLY A 80 -23.46 -18.05 -9.94
C GLY A 80 -22.15 -18.73 -10.32
N HIS A 81 -21.29 -19.15 -9.38
CA HIS A 81 -19.99 -19.72 -9.68
C HIS A 81 -19.70 -21.00 -8.89
N ILE A 82 -18.85 -21.86 -9.44
CA ILE A 82 -18.23 -22.96 -8.74
C ILE A 82 -16.90 -22.46 -8.18
N ILE A 83 -16.64 -22.74 -6.90
CA ILE A 83 -15.42 -22.38 -6.18
C ILE A 83 -14.75 -23.62 -5.60
N THR A 84 -13.43 -23.54 -5.38
CA THR A 84 -12.67 -24.58 -4.68
C THR A 84 -12.98 -24.53 -3.19
N GLN A 85 -13.00 -25.71 -2.53
CA GLN A 85 -13.10 -25.76 -1.06
C GLN A 85 -11.75 -25.54 -0.39
N TYR A 86 -10.64 -25.77 -1.11
CA TYR A 86 -9.32 -25.40 -0.62
C TYR A 86 -9.17 -23.89 -0.58
N ASP A 87 -8.50 -23.40 0.46
CA ASP A 87 -8.14 -22.00 0.58
C ASP A 87 -7.03 -21.61 -0.42
N MET A 88 -6.68 -20.31 -0.44
CA MET A 88 -5.73 -19.77 -1.40
C MET A 88 -4.30 -20.31 -1.25
N TYR A 89 -3.93 -20.90 -0.13
CA TYR A 89 -2.62 -21.51 0.10
C TYR A 89 -2.66 -22.99 -0.26
N SER A 90 -3.63 -23.71 0.29
CA SER A 90 -3.80 -25.15 0.05
C SER A 90 -4.03 -25.50 -1.42
N ILE A 91 -4.65 -24.59 -2.21
CA ILE A 91 -4.84 -24.79 -3.64
C ILE A 91 -3.53 -24.73 -4.43
N GLU A 92 -2.60 -23.87 -4.02
CA GLU A 92 -1.26 -23.81 -4.61
C GLU A 92 -0.41 -25.03 -4.21
N ASP A 93 -0.52 -25.48 -2.96
CA ASP A 93 0.12 -26.72 -2.47
C ASP A 93 -0.40 -27.97 -3.20
N ALA A 94 -1.66 -27.97 -3.62
CA ALA A 94 -2.25 -29.00 -4.48
C ALA A 94 -1.75 -28.95 -5.95
N GLY A 95 -0.88 -27.99 -6.30
CA GLY A 95 -0.29 -27.85 -7.62
C GLY A 95 -1.15 -27.11 -8.63
N LEU A 96 -2.21 -26.43 -8.21
CA LEU A 96 -3.06 -25.64 -9.08
C LEU A 96 -2.71 -24.16 -9.02
N PRO A 97 -2.30 -23.51 -10.11
CA PRO A 97 -2.00 -22.10 -10.12
C PRO A 97 -3.27 -21.25 -9.96
N LYS A 98 -3.18 -20.23 -9.12
CA LYS A 98 -4.19 -19.20 -8.93
C LYS A 98 -3.74 -17.91 -9.63
N PHE A 99 -4.56 -17.39 -10.50
CA PHE A 99 -4.34 -16.12 -11.18
C PHE A 99 -5.30 -15.06 -10.63
N ASP A 100 -4.75 -13.90 -10.29
CA ASP A 100 -5.53 -12.78 -9.78
C ASP A 100 -5.80 -11.77 -10.91
N PHE A 101 -7.06 -11.71 -11.34
CA PHE A 101 -7.52 -10.77 -12.38
C PHE A 101 -8.20 -9.57 -11.72
N LEU A 102 -7.39 -8.65 -11.21
CA LEU A 102 -7.89 -7.45 -10.55
C LEU A 102 -7.87 -6.26 -11.51
N GLY A 103 -9.05 -5.79 -11.89
CA GLY A 103 -9.21 -4.59 -12.71
C GLY A 103 -9.08 -3.30 -11.90
N ILE A 104 -8.68 -2.22 -12.57
CA ILE A 104 -8.63 -0.86 -12.02
C ILE A 104 -9.71 -0.03 -12.71
N ARG A 105 -10.82 0.25 -12.00
CA ARG A 105 -11.95 1.05 -12.52
C ARG A 105 -11.51 2.42 -13.05
N ASN A 106 -10.53 3.04 -12.40
CA ASN A 106 -10.03 4.35 -12.81
C ASN A 106 -9.42 4.37 -14.23
N LEU A 107 -8.96 3.23 -14.76
CA LEU A 107 -8.51 3.16 -16.15
C LEU A 107 -9.69 3.29 -17.13
N ALA A 108 -10.86 2.75 -16.80
CA ALA A 108 -12.08 2.95 -17.60
C ALA A 108 -12.56 4.40 -17.50
N ILE A 109 -12.47 5.02 -16.32
CA ILE A 109 -12.79 6.45 -16.13
C ILE A 109 -11.87 7.33 -16.95
N LEU A 110 -10.56 7.05 -16.96
CA LEU A 110 -9.57 7.76 -17.79
C LEU A 110 -9.92 7.64 -19.27
N ALA A 111 -10.18 6.43 -19.75
CA ALA A 111 -10.54 6.18 -21.15
C ALA A 111 -11.81 6.94 -21.56
N GLU A 112 -12.84 6.96 -20.71
CA GLU A 112 -14.07 7.68 -20.95
C GLU A 112 -13.85 9.21 -20.94
N ALA A 113 -13.08 9.73 -19.99
CA ALA A 113 -12.73 11.14 -19.94
C ALA A 113 -11.98 11.60 -21.21
N VAL A 114 -10.99 10.83 -21.67
CA VAL A 114 -10.25 11.08 -22.92
C VAL A 114 -11.21 11.07 -24.12
N ARG A 115 -12.13 10.08 -24.16
CA ARG A 115 -13.16 9.99 -25.21
C ARG A 115 -14.06 11.24 -25.24
N LEU A 116 -14.46 11.75 -24.06
CA LEU A 116 -15.28 12.96 -23.94
C LEU A 116 -14.50 14.20 -24.39
N VAL A 117 -13.24 14.36 -23.98
CA VAL A 117 -12.37 15.45 -24.42
C VAL A 117 -12.23 15.44 -25.96
N LYS A 118 -11.98 14.30 -26.55
CA LYS A 118 -11.90 14.16 -28.02
C LYS A 118 -13.21 14.54 -28.70
N LYS A 119 -14.35 14.11 -28.14
CA LYS A 119 -15.68 14.40 -28.70
C LYS A 119 -16.01 15.87 -28.65
N ILE A 120 -15.73 16.55 -27.53
CA ILE A 120 -16.17 17.92 -27.24
C ILE A 120 -15.15 18.92 -27.78
N HIS A 121 -13.88 18.77 -27.44
CA HIS A 121 -12.82 19.74 -27.74
C HIS A 121 -12.06 19.42 -29.02
N LYS A 122 -12.28 18.22 -29.63
CA LYS A 122 -11.51 17.73 -30.79
C LYS A 122 -10.01 17.55 -30.53
N ILE A 123 -9.64 17.41 -29.25
CA ILE A 123 -8.26 17.18 -28.81
C ILE A 123 -8.06 15.68 -28.57
N ASP A 124 -7.01 15.13 -29.16
CA ASP A 124 -6.63 13.73 -28.92
C ASP A 124 -5.55 13.69 -27.82
N ILE A 125 -5.90 13.14 -26.67
CA ILE A 125 -5.01 13.03 -25.52
C ILE A 125 -4.41 11.63 -25.48
N ASP A 126 -3.08 11.53 -25.53
CA ASP A 126 -2.35 10.31 -25.21
C ASP A 126 -1.93 10.41 -23.72
N VAL A 127 -2.59 9.64 -22.86
CA VAL A 127 -2.35 9.67 -21.41
C VAL A 127 -0.93 9.22 -21.04
N ASP A 128 -0.26 8.44 -21.88
CA ASP A 128 1.11 7.97 -21.65
C ASP A 128 2.17 9.04 -22.01
N LYS A 129 1.75 10.11 -22.69
CA LYS A 129 2.63 11.23 -23.11
C LYS A 129 2.29 12.56 -22.45
N LEU A 130 1.57 12.52 -21.34
CA LEU A 130 1.26 13.77 -20.60
C LEU A 130 2.51 14.42 -20.05
N PRO A 131 2.57 15.78 -20.03
CA PRO A 131 3.67 16.49 -19.38
C PRO A 131 3.63 16.25 -17.87
N LEU A 132 4.68 15.63 -17.30
CA LEU A 132 4.75 15.28 -15.88
C LEU A 132 5.11 16.47 -14.97
N ASN A 133 5.08 17.69 -15.51
CA ASN A 133 5.38 18.94 -14.82
C ASN A 133 4.25 19.97 -14.95
N ASP A 134 3.01 19.53 -15.23
CA ASP A 134 1.88 20.43 -15.38
C ASP A 134 1.55 21.16 -14.07
N LYS A 135 1.78 22.48 -14.07
CA LYS A 135 1.63 23.34 -12.90
C LYS A 135 0.21 23.33 -12.36
N LYS A 136 -0.80 23.37 -13.24
CA LYS A 136 -2.21 23.39 -12.87
C LYS A 136 -2.61 22.12 -12.09
N THR A 137 -2.08 20.97 -12.51
CA THR A 137 -2.28 19.69 -11.82
C THR A 137 -1.72 19.71 -10.40
N PHE A 138 -0.47 20.16 -10.23
CA PHE A 138 0.14 20.22 -8.90
C PHE A 138 -0.50 21.26 -7.99
N GLU A 139 -0.90 22.40 -8.50
CA GLU A 139 -1.63 23.40 -7.75
C GLU A 139 -3.00 22.89 -7.26
N MET A 140 -3.75 22.16 -8.10
CA MET A 140 -4.99 21.51 -7.71
C MET A 140 -4.76 20.50 -6.57
N LEU A 141 -3.73 19.64 -6.68
CA LEU A 141 -3.36 18.71 -5.63
C LEU A 141 -2.96 19.42 -4.33
N ALA A 142 -2.22 20.51 -4.42
CA ALA A 142 -1.80 21.33 -3.28
C ALA A 142 -2.98 22.01 -2.57
N ARG A 143 -4.06 22.36 -3.29
CA ARG A 143 -5.31 22.84 -2.68
C ARG A 143 -6.13 21.72 -2.05
N GLY A 144 -5.80 20.44 -2.36
CA GLY A 144 -6.50 19.27 -1.85
C GLY A 144 -7.82 18.95 -2.55
N GLU A 145 -7.93 19.30 -3.81
CA GLU A 145 -9.08 18.99 -4.66
C GLU A 145 -8.97 17.56 -5.20
N THR A 146 -8.91 16.59 -4.28
CA THR A 146 -8.52 15.19 -4.57
C THR A 146 -9.67 14.23 -4.76
N MET A 147 -10.91 14.69 -4.64
CA MET A 147 -12.09 13.83 -4.83
C MET A 147 -12.08 13.21 -6.24
N GLY A 148 -12.34 11.91 -6.29
CA GLY A 148 -12.37 11.13 -7.53
C GLY A 148 -11.00 10.77 -8.12
N LEU A 149 -9.89 11.19 -7.51
CA LEU A 149 -8.55 10.83 -7.98
C LEU A 149 -8.16 9.42 -7.56
N PHE A 150 -7.46 8.73 -8.43
CA PHE A 150 -6.91 7.42 -8.12
C PHE A 150 -5.81 7.52 -7.03
N GLN A 151 -5.90 6.71 -5.98
CA GLN A 151 -4.95 6.62 -4.87
C GLN A 151 -4.76 7.90 -4.04
N LEU A 152 -5.20 9.07 -4.50
CA LEU A 152 -4.98 10.36 -3.86
C LEU A 152 -6.22 10.90 -3.14
N ASN A 153 -7.36 10.22 -3.23
CA ASN A 153 -8.58 10.60 -2.53
C ASN A 153 -8.56 10.13 -1.06
N GLY A 154 -9.47 10.67 -0.27
CA GLY A 154 -9.56 10.36 1.16
C GLY A 154 -8.98 11.46 2.05
N SER A 155 -9.63 11.72 3.18
CA SER A 155 -9.34 12.88 4.06
C SER A 155 -7.91 12.96 4.54
N GLY A 156 -7.31 11.81 4.92
CA GLY A 156 -5.94 11.77 5.41
C GLY A 156 -4.90 12.03 4.30
N MET A 157 -5.07 11.43 3.12
CA MET A 157 -4.20 11.70 1.97
C MET A 157 -4.31 13.15 1.53
N THR A 158 -5.53 13.68 1.43
CA THR A 158 -5.80 15.08 1.08
C THR A 158 -5.09 16.05 2.03
N ARG A 159 -5.12 15.78 3.34
CA ARG A 159 -4.41 16.59 4.34
C ARG A 159 -2.90 16.59 4.07
N TYR A 160 -2.32 15.42 3.88
CA TYR A 160 -0.88 15.32 3.59
C TYR A 160 -0.49 16.00 2.26
N LEU A 161 -1.32 15.91 1.22
CA LEU A 161 -1.05 16.60 -0.05
C LEU A 161 -1.08 18.14 0.11
N LYS A 162 -2.00 18.66 0.92
CA LYS A 162 -2.01 20.10 1.28
C LYS A 162 -0.74 20.52 2.01
N GLU A 163 -0.27 19.71 2.93
CA GLU A 163 0.97 20.00 3.68
C GLU A 163 2.21 19.82 2.81
N LEU A 164 2.24 18.81 1.96
CA LEU A 164 3.38 18.47 1.09
C LEU A 164 3.59 19.50 -0.02
N GLN A 165 2.50 20.07 -0.56
CA GLN A 165 2.55 20.93 -1.75
C GLN A 165 3.32 20.24 -2.89
N PRO A 166 2.79 19.14 -3.47
CA PRO A 166 3.50 18.34 -4.44
C PRO A 166 3.90 19.18 -5.65
N SER A 167 5.09 18.94 -6.17
CA SER A 167 5.68 19.67 -7.30
C SER A 167 6.31 18.77 -8.36
N SER A 168 6.30 17.47 -8.11
CA SER A 168 6.86 16.48 -9.03
C SER A 168 6.11 15.15 -8.92
N ILE A 169 6.25 14.33 -9.96
CA ILE A 169 5.72 12.95 -9.96
C ILE A 169 6.34 12.10 -8.84
N HIS A 170 7.57 12.42 -8.42
CA HIS A 170 8.24 11.72 -7.33
C HIS A 170 7.55 11.91 -5.98
N ASP A 171 6.98 13.09 -5.75
CA ASP A 171 6.17 13.35 -4.55
C ASP A 171 4.91 12.50 -4.53
N ILE A 172 4.24 12.35 -5.68
CA ILE A 172 3.07 11.49 -5.82
C ILE A 172 3.44 10.03 -5.58
N ASN A 173 4.52 9.55 -6.20
CA ASN A 173 5.02 8.18 -6.03
C ASN A 173 5.36 7.88 -4.56
N ALA A 174 6.03 8.83 -3.89
CA ALA A 174 6.38 8.70 -2.48
C ALA A 174 5.12 8.65 -1.59
N MET A 175 4.11 9.48 -1.86
CA MET A 175 2.85 9.45 -1.11
C MET A 175 2.10 8.15 -1.31
N VAL A 176 2.03 7.61 -2.53
CA VAL A 176 1.44 6.30 -2.83
C VAL A 176 2.15 5.18 -2.06
N ALA A 177 3.46 5.27 -1.91
CA ALA A 177 4.26 4.28 -1.18
C ALA A 177 4.18 4.43 0.35
N LEU A 178 4.20 5.66 0.87
CA LEU A 178 4.27 5.95 2.30
C LEU A 178 2.91 5.95 2.99
N TYR A 179 1.81 6.30 2.29
CA TYR A 179 0.49 6.41 2.92
C TYR A 179 -0.12 5.04 3.22
N ARG A 180 0.46 4.35 4.20
CA ARG A 180 0.03 3.03 4.70
C ARG A 180 0.45 2.86 6.17
N PRO A 181 -0.23 2.02 6.96
CA PRO A 181 0.19 1.71 8.32
C PRO A 181 1.67 1.32 8.38
N GLY A 182 2.42 1.92 9.28
CA GLY A 182 3.86 1.79 9.41
C GLY A 182 4.61 2.93 8.70
N PRO A 183 4.84 2.88 7.39
CA PRO A 183 5.59 3.92 6.66
C PRO A 183 5.01 5.33 6.72
N MET A 184 3.73 5.46 7.01
CA MET A 184 3.02 6.74 7.15
C MET A 184 3.67 7.68 8.19
N GLU A 185 4.32 7.12 9.19
CA GLU A 185 5.04 7.90 10.23
C GLU A 185 6.20 8.71 9.65
N MET A 186 6.72 8.34 8.47
CA MET A 186 7.79 9.05 7.78
C MET A 186 7.32 10.23 6.93
N ILE A 187 6.01 10.37 6.68
CA ILE A 187 5.46 11.45 5.84
C ILE A 187 5.79 12.84 6.40
N PRO A 188 5.65 13.13 7.71
CA PRO A 188 6.01 14.43 8.25
C PRO A 188 7.47 14.79 8.01
N GLU A 189 8.39 13.85 8.16
CA GLU A 189 9.82 14.07 7.91
C GLU A 189 10.11 14.27 6.41
N TYR A 190 9.42 13.53 5.53
CA TYR A 190 9.48 13.72 4.08
C TYR A 190 9.07 15.15 3.70
N ILE A 191 7.94 15.63 4.22
CA ILE A 191 7.44 16.99 4.00
C ILE A 191 8.44 18.05 4.50
N LYS A 192 8.98 17.86 5.69
CA LYS A 192 9.94 18.76 6.32
C LYS A 192 11.22 18.89 5.49
N ARG A 193 11.79 17.76 5.02
CA ARG A 193 13.01 17.74 4.19
C ARG A 193 12.76 18.31 2.80
N LYS A 194 11.62 18.07 2.20
CA LYS A 194 11.22 18.71 0.94
C LYS A 194 11.18 20.22 1.07
N LYS A 195 10.57 20.75 2.15
CA LYS A 195 10.46 22.20 2.38
C LYS A 195 11.80 22.86 2.73
N ASN A 196 12.69 22.13 3.36
CA ASN A 196 14.01 22.63 3.75
C ASN A 196 15.10 21.61 3.36
N PRO A 197 15.69 21.76 2.16
CA PRO A 197 16.75 20.87 1.67
C PRO A 197 18.00 20.79 2.59
N ASN A 198 18.24 21.80 3.44
CA ASN A 198 19.35 21.78 4.40
C ASN A 198 19.20 20.71 5.49
N LEU A 199 18.01 20.16 5.64
CA LEU A 199 17.73 19.05 6.57
C LEU A 199 17.99 17.67 5.98
N ILE A 200 18.30 17.60 4.68
CA ILE A 200 18.58 16.34 4.01
C ILE A 200 19.96 15.87 4.46
N THR A 201 19.96 14.76 5.17
CA THR A 201 21.18 14.11 5.66
C THR A 201 21.24 12.67 5.20
N TYR A 202 22.46 12.18 5.01
CA TYR A 202 22.72 10.78 4.66
C TYR A 202 23.68 10.20 5.71
N ILE A 203 23.37 9.04 6.26
CA ILE A 203 24.24 8.33 7.21
C ILE A 203 25.61 8.04 6.59
N ASP A 204 25.60 7.73 5.29
CA ASP A 204 26.79 7.54 4.48
C ASP A 204 26.60 8.24 3.12
N PRO A 205 27.63 8.91 2.57
CA PRO A 205 27.54 9.62 1.27
C PRO A 205 27.05 8.76 0.11
N ARG A 206 27.34 7.46 0.12
CA ARG A 206 26.91 6.50 -0.93
C ARG A 206 25.38 6.36 -1.01
N LEU A 207 24.66 6.68 0.06
CA LEU A 207 23.18 6.69 0.06
C LEU A 207 22.59 7.83 -0.76
N LYS A 208 23.37 8.88 -1.07
CA LYS A 208 22.86 10.03 -1.79
C LYS A 208 22.25 9.65 -3.14
N ASP A 209 22.93 8.81 -3.91
CA ASP A 209 22.42 8.42 -5.24
C ASP A 209 21.19 7.50 -5.15
N ILE A 210 21.05 6.75 -4.07
CA ILE A 210 19.92 5.87 -3.82
C ILE A 210 18.69 6.68 -3.38
N LEU A 211 18.88 7.63 -2.45
CA LEU A 211 17.80 8.29 -1.71
C LEU A 211 17.54 9.75 -2.10
N LYS A 212 18.26 10.31 -3.10
CA LYS A 212 18.10 11.73 -3.48
C LYS A 212 16.68 12.09 -3.90
N MET A 213 15.96 11.17 -4.55
CA MET A 213 14.58 11.39 -5.02
C MET A 213 13.52 11.32 -3.90
N SER A 214 13.92 10.85 -2.72
CA SER A 214 13.09 10.76 -1.52
C SER A 214 13.64 11.59 -0.37
N TYR A 215 14.43 12.60 -0.67
CA TYR A 215 15.02 13.54 0.31
C TYR A 215 15.81 12.85 1.43
N GLY A 216 16.49 11.74 1.11
CA GLY A 216 17.29 10.98 2.07
C GLY A 216 16.46 10.01 2.94
N ILE A 217 15.23 9.75 2.58
CA ILE A 217 14.34 8.83 3.32
C ILE A 217 14.22 7.51 2.57
N ILE A 218 14.36 6.39 3.25
CA ILE A 218 14.02 5.06 2.72
C ILE A 218 12.51 5.02 2.50
N THR A 219 12.08 4.89 1.25
CA THR A 219 10.68 4.99 0.85
C THR A 219 10.21 3.71 0.16
N TYR A 220 11.10 3.04 -0.55
CA TYR A 220 10.80 1.86 -1.35
C TYR A 220 11.57 0.63 -0.89
N GLN A 221 11.04 -0.53 -1.18
CA GLN A 221 11.75 -1.80 -0.99
C GLN A 221 13.06 -1.83 -1.76
N ASP A 222 13.06 -1.25 -2.95
CA ASP A 222 14.25 -1.11 -3.80
C ASP A 222 15.35 -0.29 -3.14
N ASP A 223 15.00 0.73 -2.35
CA ASP A 223 15.97 1.54 -1.61
C ASP A 223 16.75 0.68 -0.59
N VAL A 224 16.07 -0.28 0.06
CA VAL A 224 16.70 -1.24 0.98
C VAL A 224 17.64 -2.17 0.21
N LEU A 225 17.20 -2.69 -0.95
CA LEU A 225 18.02 -3.58 -1.78
C LEU A 225 19.29 -2.88 -2.27
N PHE A 226 19.16 -1.67 -2.81
CA PHE A 226 20.31 -0.88 -3.26
C PHE A 226 21.24 -0.49 -2.09
N THR A 227 20.69 -0.24 -0.91
CA THR A 227 21.47 -0.01 0.30
C THR A 227 22.27 -1.25 0.69
N ALA A 228 21.66 -2.43 0.68
CA ALA A 228 22.35 -3.69 0.96
C ALA A 228 23.47 -3.98 -0.06
N ILE A 229 23.21 -3.76 -1.35
CA ILE A 229 24.21 -3.96 -2.40
C ILE A 229 25.34 -2.92 -2.28
N GLY A 230 24.99 -1.63 -2.17
CA GLY A 230 25.95 -0.54 -2.23
C GLY A 230 26.80 -0.37 -0.95
N LEU A 231 26.24 -0.72 0.22
CA LEU A 231 26.91 -0.50 1.51
C LEU A 231 27.31 -1.79 2.21
N ALA A 232 26.51 -2.87 2.12
CA ALA A 232 26.84 -4.13 2.76
C ALA A 232 27.58 -5.12 1.82
N GLY A 233 27.68 -4.81 0.52
CA GLY A 233 28.36 -5.65 -0.46
C GLY A 233 27.56 -6.88 -0.86
N TYR A 234 26.23 -6.85 -0.76
CA TYR A 234 25.37 -7.92 -1.19
C TYR A 234 25.41 -8.11 -2.72
N SER A 235 25.39 -9.33 -3.17
CA SER A 235 25.03 -9.67 -4.55
C SER A 235 23.52 -9.46 -4.78
N TRP A 236 23.10 -9.39 -6.03
CA TRP A 236 21.67 -9.34 -6.39
C TRP A 236 20.87 -10.51 -5.81
N LEU A 237 21.44 -11.70 -5.79
CA LEU A 237 20.80 -12.90 -5.23
C LEU A 237 20.60 -12.77 -3.71
N GLU A 238 21.56 -12.22 -3.00
CA GLU A 238 21.46 -12.00 -1.54
C GLU A 238 20.45 -10.88 -1.24
N ALA A 239 20.44 -9.82 -2.02
CA ALA A 239 19.46 -8.76 -1.90
C ALA A 239 18.01 -9.29 -2.15
N ASP A 240 17.81 -10.16 -3.14
CA ASP A 240 16.49 -10.80 -3.35
C ASP A 240 16.09 -11.74 -2.21
N LYS A 241 17.04 -12.45 -1.59
CA LYS A 241 16.78 -13.23 -0.37
C LYS A 241 16.34 -12.33 0.79
N LEU A 242 17.03 -11.21 0.99
CA LEU A 242 16.63 -10.19 1.98
C LEU A 242 15.20 -9.71 1.72
N ARG A 243 14.86 -9.37 0.47
CA ARG A 243 13.50 -8.95 0.08
C ARG A 243 12.45 -10.03 0.42
N LYS A 244 12.74 -11.29 0.12
CA LYS A 244 11.85 -12.41 0.45
C LYS A 244 11.69 -12.61 1.97
N ALA A 245 12.78 -12.46 2.73
CA ALA A 245 12.75 -12.52 4.19
C ALA A 245 11.86 -11.42 4.77
N MET A 246 12.02 -10.17 4.27
CA MET A 246 11.17 -9.04 4.63
C MET A 246 9.68 -9.32 4.35
N GLY A 247 9.35 -9.92 3.19
CA GLY A 247 7.97 -10.24 2.81
C GLY A 247 7.32 -11.34 3.67
N LYS A 248 8.09 -12.34 4.07
CA LYS A 248 7.58 -13.50 4.86
C LYS A 248 7.40 -13.20 6.34
N LYS A 249 8.02 -12.14 6.88
CA LYS A 249 7.93 -11.69 8.29
C LYS A 249 8.26 -12.80 9.32
N ILE A 250 9.19 -13.69 8.99
CA ILE A 250 9.64 -14.76 9.89
C ILE A 250 10.76 -14.19 10.79
N PRO A 251 10.57 -14.10 12.12
CA PRO A 251 11.51 -13.42 13.03
C PRO A 251 12.94 -13.96 12.96
N GLU A 252 13.11 -15.29 12.92
CA GLU A 252 14.41 -15.93 12.90
C GLU A 252 15.19 -15.60 11.61
N VAL A 253 14.49 -15.57 10.46
CA VAL A 253 15.08 -15.22 9.17
C VAL A 253 15.47 -13.75 9.14
N MET A 254 14.63 -12.88 9.70
CA MET A 254 14.92 -11.44 9.81
C MET A 254 16.10 -11.16 10.73
N GLN A 255 16.25 -11.88 11.83
CA GLN A 255 17.37 -11.72 12.74
C GLN A 255 18.69 -12.14 12.07
N ALA A 256 18.71 -13.26 11.35
CA ALA A 256 19.88 -13.71 10.59
C ALA A 256 20.29 -12.71 9.50
N GLU A 257 19.32 -12.15 8.77
CA GLU A 257 19.59 -11.13 7.75
C GLU A 257 20.07 -9.82 8.38
N LYS A 258 19.56 -9.42 9.56
CA LYS A 258 20.06 -8.28 10.32
C LYS A 258 21.55 -8.41 10.64
N GLU A 259 21.94 -9.52 11.26
CA GLU A 259 23.33 -9.78 11.63
C GLU A 259 24.25 -9.74 10.42
N LYS A 260 23.86 -10.39 9.34
CA LYS A 260 24.59 -10.40 8.09
C LYS A 260 24.72 -9.00 7.48
N LEU A 261 23.66 -8.23 7.47
CA LEU A 261 23.65 -6.87 6.92
C LEU A 261 24.54 -5.93 7.74
N LEU A 262 24.43 -5.97 9.07
CA LEU A 262 25.30 -5.20 9.97
C LEU A 262 26.78 -5.53 9.78
N ALA A 263 27.12 -6.83 9.72
CA ALA A 263 28.48 -7.28 9.46
C ALA A 263 29.00 -6.77 8.10
N GLY A 264 28.14 -6.79 7.06
CA GLY A 264 28.45 -6.26 5.74
C GLY A 264 28.71 -4.75 5.76
N PHE A 265 27.88 -3.97 6.45
CA PHE A 265 28.08 -2.53 6.61
C PHE A 265 29.40 -2.19 7.29
N ILE A 266 29.73 -2.89 8.40
CA ILE A 266 30.97 -2.67 9.15
C ILE A 266 32.19 -3.06 8.29
N LYS A 267 32.15 -4.21 7.63
CA LYS A 267 33.20 -4.67 6.72
C LYS A 267 33.49 -3.66 5.60
N ASN A 268 32.47 -2.95 5.14
CA ASN A 268 32.56 -1.96 4.07
C ASN A 268 32.72 -0.50 4.58
N GLY A 269 33.17 -0.34 5.84
CA GLY A 269 33.67 0.92 6.37
C GLY A 269 32.67 1.76 7.18
N LEU A 270 31.48 1.26 7.49
CA LEU A 270 30.62 1.92 8.45
C LEU A 270 31.08 1.62 9.89
N THR A 271 30.96 2.61 10.75
CA THR A 271 31.08 2.36 12.20
C THR A 271 29.87 1.55 12.69
N GLU A 272 30.03 0.77 13.76
CA GLU A 272 28.94 0.00 14.37
C GLU A 272 27.73 0.88 14.70
N LYS A 273 27.96 2.10 15.21
CA LYS A 273 26.92 3.09 15.49
C LYS A 273 26.11 3.42 14.23
N LYS A 274 26.76 3.76 13.12
CA LYS A 274 26.11 4.09 11.86
C LYS A 274 25.40 2.87 11.22
N ALA A 275 25.99 1.68 11.36
CA ALA A 275 25.37 0.45 10.89
C ALA A 275 24.06 0.17 11.63
N ASN A 276 24.02 0.29 12.94
CA ASN A 276 22.81 0.13 13.75
C ASN A 276 21.78 1.24 13.48
N GLU A 277 22.22 2.49 13.30
CA GLU A 277 21.35 3.60 12.91
C GLU A 277 20.69 3.32 11.55
N LEU A 278 21.45 2.86 10.56
CA LEU A 278 20.93 2.51 9.25
C LEU A 278 19.95 1.33 9.32
N TRP A 279 20.24 0.31 10.14
CA TRP A 279 19.31 -0.78 10.38
C TRP A 279 17.98 -0.29 10.95
N SER A 280 17.99 0.62 11.91
CA SER A 280 16.77 1.16 12.51
C SER A 280 15.89 1.92 11.52
N LEU A 281 16.46 2.43 10.42
CA LEU A 281 15.70 3.02 9.31
C LEU A 281 15.14 1.96 8.35
N ILE A 282 15.81 0.81 8.20
CA ILE A 282 15.40 -0.29 7.33
C ILE A 282 14.31 -1.16 7.98
N GLU A 283 14.43 -1.43 9.28
CA GLU A 283 13.58 -2.37 10.02
C GLU A 283 12.07 -2.10 9.89
N PRO A 284 11.56 -0.86 9.98
CA PRO A 284 10.14 -0.57 9.75
C PRO A 284 9.67 -0.92 8.34
N PHE A 285 10.54 -0.81 7.34
CA PHE A 285 10.23 -1.13 5.94
C PHE A 285 10.31 -2.62 5.64
N ALA A 286 11.04 -3.40 6.45
CA ALA A 286 11.09 -4.85 6.33
C ALA A 286 9.71 -5.50 6.41
N ALA A 287 8.80 -4.91 7.18
CA ALA A 287 7.42 -5.40 7.32
C ALA A 287 6.44 -4.85 6.26
N TYR A 288 6.77 -3.74 5.58
CA TYR A 288 5.82 -2.96 4.78
C TYR A 288 6.41 -2.44 3.47
N GLY A 289 7.51 -2.99 2.99
CA GLY A 289 8.18 -2.55 1.77
C GLY A 289 7.26 -2.48 0.56
N PHE A 290 7.33 -1.39 -0.20
CA PHE A 290 6.56 -1.15 -1.41
C PHE A 290 7.49 -1.06 -2.61
N GLY A 291 7.22 -1.84 -3.66
CA GLY A 291 8.04 -1.84 -4.86
C GLY A 291 8.03 -0.48 -5.55
N LYS A 292 9.21 0.02 -5.90
CA LYS A 292 9.36 1.33 -6.56
C LYS A 292 8.69 1.36 -7.93
N ALA A 293 8.81 0.29 -8.70
CA ALA A 293 8.14 0.16 -9.99
C ALA A 293 6.62 0.20 -9.86
N HIS A 294 6.07 -0.49 -8.84
CA HIS A 294 4.64 -0.44 -8.56
C HIS A 294 4.19 0.97 -8.12
N ALA A 295 4.95 1.63 -7.23
CA ALA A 295 4.68 3.02 -6.84
C ALA A 295 4.70 3.97 -8.02
N ALA A 296 5.65 3.82 -8.94
CA ALA A 296 5.75 4.63 -10.16
C ALA A 296 4.56 4.42 -11.09
N SER A 297 4.13 3.16 -11.30
CA SER A 297 2.97 2.84 -12.14
C SER A 297 1.67 3.41 -11.55
N TYR A 298 1.43 3.22 -10.25
CA TYR A 298 0.25 3.75 -9.57
C TYR A 298 0.29 5.27 -9.46
N GLY A 299 1.47 5.85 -9.20
CA GLY A 299 1.66 7.29 -9.18
C GLY A 299 1.42 7.93 -10.54
N LEU A 300 1.80 7.25 -11.63
CA LEU A 300 1.49 7.72 -12.99
C LEU A 300 -0.02 7.76 -13.23
N VAL A 301 -0.75 6.70 -12.91
CA VAL A 301 -2.22 6.68 -13.03
C VAL A 301 -2.85 7.75 -12.13
N ALA A 302 -2.36 7.92 -10.91
CA ALA A 302 -2.81 8.98 -10.00
C ALA A 302 -2.61 10.38 -10.61
N TYR A 303 -1.45 10.62 -11.21
CA TYR A 303 -1.16 11.87 -11.92
C TYR A 303 -2.05 12.06 -13.15
N GLN A 304 -2.26 11.02 -13.97
CA GLN A 304 -3.14 11.06 -15.14
C GLN A 304 -4.57 11.45 -14.74
N THR A 305 -5.10 10.88 -13.65
CA THR A 305 -6.41 11.27 -13.13
C THR A 305 -6.43 12.72 -12.65
N ALA A 306 -5.39 13.17 -11.97
CA ALA A 306 -5.26 14.55 -11.52
C ALA A 306 -5.12 15.53 -12.69
N TYR A 307 -4.34 15.18 -13.72
CA TYR A 307 -4.19 15.99 -14.93
C TYR A 307 -5.52 16.21 -15.64
N LEU A 308 -6.30 15.14 -15.85
CA LEU A 308 -7.61 15.26 -16.50
C LEU A 308 -8.57 16.06 -15.64
N LYS A 309 -8.62 15.86 -14.33
CA LYS A 309 -9.45 16.67 -13.42
C LYS A 309 -9.05 18.14 -13.48
N ALA A 310 -7.75 18.45 -13.46
CA ALA A 310 -7.27 19.83 -13.47
C ALA A 310 -7.49 20.56 -14.79
N ASN A 311 -7.33 19.87 -15.93
CA ASN A 311 -7.36 20.48 -17.24
C ASN A 311 -8.69 20.32 -17.97
N TYR A 312 -9.47 19.27 -17.66
CA TYR A 312 -10.76 18.93 -18.27
C TYR A 312 -11.75 18.48 -17.18
N PRO A 313 -12.06 19.36 -16.20
CA PRO A 313 -12.84 18.98 -15.02
C PRO A 313 -14.24 18.46 -15.36
N VAL A 314 -14.92 19.07 -16.33
CA VAL A 314 -16.28 18.69 -16.72
C VAL A 314 -16.28 17.27 -17.30
N GLU A 315 -15.39 16.96 -18.22
CA GLU A 315 -15.26 15.66 -18.86
C GLU A 315 -14.85 14.57 -17.87
N TYR A 316 -13.90 14.90 -16.98
CA TYR A 316 -13.44 13.97 -15.96
C TYR A 316 -14.53 13.65 -14.93
N MET A 317 -15.21 14.66 -14.39
CA MET A 317 -16.30 14.46 -13.43
C MET A 317 -17.50 13.77 -14.07
N THR A 318 -17.80 14.01 -15.34
CA THR A 318 -18.82 13.27 -16.11
C THR A 318 -18.46 11.79 -16.24
N ALA A 319 -17.19 11.47 -16.52
CA ALA A 319 -16.73 10.09 -16.61
C ALA A 319 -16.87 9.37 -15.26
N ILE A 320 -16.54 10.03 -14.14
CA ILE A 320 -16.73 9.45 -12.79
C ILE A 320 -18.23 9.22 -12.53
N MET A 321 -19.09 10.22 -12.73
CA MET A 321 -20.55 10.07 -12.51
C MET A 321 -21.13 8.93 -13.34
N THR A 322 -20.68 8.78 -14.59
CA THR A 322 -21.11 7.69 -15.46
C THR A 322 -20.70 6.33 -14.89
N SER A 323 -19.47 6.22 -14.41
CA SER A 323 -18.94 4.99 -13.79
C SER A 323 -19.63 4.63 -12.47
N GLU A 324 -20.09 5.63 -11.71
CA GLU A 324 -20.75 5.45 -10.40
C GLU A 324 -22.28 5.54 -10.51
N SER A 325 -22.88 5.52 -11.71
CA SER A 325 -24.32 5.73 -11.94
C SER A 325 -25.24 4.77 -11.18
N GLY A 326 -24.74 3.60 -10.77
CA GLY A 326 -25.47 2.63 -9.94
C GLY A 326 -25.45 2.91 -8.43
N ASP A 327 -24.70 3.92 -7.97
CA ASP A 327 -24.51 4.26 -6.55
C ASP A 327 -24.96 5.72 -6.32
N ILE A 328 -26.21 5.88 -5.86
CA ILE A 328 -26.84 7.20 -5.69
C ILE A 328 -26.10 8.05 -4.65
N GLU A 329 -25.55 7.45 -3.59
CA GLU A 329 -24.84 8.18 -2.54
C GLU A 329 -23.54 8.78 -3.09
N LYS A 330 -22.76 7.99 -3.85
CA LYS A 330 -21.56 8.50 -4.53
C LYS A 330 -21.85 9.56 -5.58
N VAL A 331 -22.93 9.38 -6.35
CA VAL A 331 -23.34 10.39 -7.33
C VAL A 331 -23.67 11.71 -6.63
N ALA A 332 -24.36 11.69 -5.48
CA ALA A 332 -24.65 12.87 -4.70
C ALA A 332 -23.37 13.57 -4.18
N GLU A 333 -22.38 12.80 -3.71
CA GLU A 333 -21.08 13.36 -3.31
C GLU A 333 -20.35 14.03 -4.48
N ILE A 334 -20.38 13.41 -5.67
CA ILE A 334 -19.76 13.95 -6.88
C ILE A 334 -20.44 15.25 -7.32
N ILE A 335 -21.78 15.33 -7.26
CA ILE A 335 -22.54 16.55 -7.57
C ILE A 335 -22.13 17.68 -6.62
N ASN A 336 -22.01 17.42 -5.32
CA ASN A 336 -21.57 18.41 -4.36
C ASN A 336 -20.13 18.92 -4.64
N GLU A 337 -19.25 18.06 -5.15
CA GLU A 337 -17.90 18.48 -5.58
C GLU A 337 -17.95 19.37 -6.82
N CYS A 338 -18.83 19.05 -7.78
CA CYS A 338 -18.98 19.86 -9.01
C CYS A 338 -19.56 21.26 -8.77
N GLN A 339 -20.21 21.49 -7.63
CA GLN A 339 -20.79 22.79 -7.25
C GLN A 339 -19.78 23.74 -6.58
N LYS A 340 -18.61 23.24 -6.19
CA LYS A 340 -17.50 24.04 -5.64
C LYS A 340 -16.71 24.72 -6.73
#